data_3dae24890ebe1b3aeee6fcfb716587b0
#
_entry.id   3dae24890ebe1b3aeee6fcfb716587b0
#
_cell.length_a   1.000
_cell.length_b   1.000
_cell.length_c   1.000
_cell.angle_alpha   90.00
_cell.angle_beta   90.00
_cell.angle_gamma   90.00
#
_symmetry.space_group_name_H-M   'P 1'
#
loop_
_entity.id
_entity.type
_entity.pdbx_description
1 polymer ?
#
loop_
_entity_poly.entity_id
_entity_poly.type
_entity_poly.pdbx_seq_one_letter_code
_entity_poly.pdbx_strand_id
1 'polypeptide(L)'
;MNWWLIAGVWLALGAAIGQTAQEPQPRELNPGPPPADAVVLFDGKDLSEWTTRDGQPARCVVSDGAMACKTGAGNLYSKRKFSGAQIHLEFAIPAMPEQKGQARGNSGVYLHGRYELQILDSYQNPTYPTGACGALYGQSPPLVNASRPPEQWQSYDIIFHAPKCDAEGKLAARGRLTLLHNGVLVQDNVEIRDVRGGCKEGPLMLQDHNYKGAPTTMMRFRNVWYRPLD
;
A
#
# COMPACT_ATOMS: atom_id res chain seq x y z
N MET A 1 -14.26 68.33 -65.67
CA MET A 1 -14.89 67.92 -64.41
C MET A 1 -14.59 66.40 -64.20
N ASN A 2 -13.50 66.10 -63.51
CA ASN A 2 -12.99 64.71 -63.36
C ASN A 2 -13.29 64.25 -61.92
N TRP A 3 -14.03 63.21 -61.74
CA TRP A 3 -14.35 62.58 -60.49
C TRP A 3 -13.44 61.35 -60.33
N TRP A 4 -12.56 61.37 -59.29
CA TRP A 4 -11.74 60.25 -58.93
C TRP A 4 -12.49 59.37 -57.88
N LEU A 5 -12.74 58.11 -58.25
CA LEU A 5 -13.26 57.09 -57.35
C LEU A 5 -12.07 56.49 -56.57
N ILE A 6 -12.08 56.68 -55.27
CA ILE A 6 -11.14 56.01 -54.36
C ILE A 6 -11.76 54.68 -53.94
N ALA A 7 -11.19 53.58 -54.41
CA ALA A 7 -11.54 52.22 -53.92
C ALA A 7 -10.81 51.93 -52.64
N GLY A 8 -11.55 51.85 -51.53
CA GLY A 8 -11.05 51.43 -50.26
C GLY A 8 -10.86 49.88 -50.17
N VAL A 9 -9.64 49.43 -49.99
CA VAL A 9 -9.31 48.01 -49.73
C VAL A 9 -9.52 47.73 -48.26
N TRP A 10 -10.52 46.94 -47.91
CA TRP A 10 -10.71 46.41 -46.56
C TRP A 10 -9.84 45.16 -46.39
N LEU A 11 -8.77 45.25 -45.61
CA LEU A 11 -8.01 44.11 -45.12
C LEU A 11 -8.78 43.48 -43.96
N ALA A 12 -9.40 42.34 -44.22
CA ALA A 12 -9.98 41.52 -43.16
C ALA A 12 -8.83 40.79 -42.38
N LEU A 13 -8.52 41.28 -41.19
CA LEU A 13 -7.69 40.51 -40.24
C LEU A 13 -8.54 39.33 -39.73
N GLY A 14 -8.32 38.15 -40.27
CA GLY A 14 -8.83 36.90 -39.69
C GLY A 14 -8.13 36.61 -38.35
N ALA A 15 -8.83 36.83 -37.26
CA ALA A 15 -8.36 36.33 -35.94
C ALA A 15 -8.40 34.80 -35.97
N ALA A 16 -7.25 34.15 -35.99
CA ALA A 16 -7.11 32.73 -35.74
C ALA A 16 -7.51 32.50 -34.27
N ILE A 17 -8.71 32.03 -34.02
CA ILE A 17 -9.13 31.53 -32.71
C ILE A 17 -8.34 30.26 -32.51
N GLY A 18 -7.26 30.33 -31.69
CA GLY A 18 -6.51 29.16 -31.27
C GLY A 18 -7.47 28.21 -30.54
N GLN A 19 -7.68 27.02 -31.10
CA GLN A 19 -8.31 25.92 -30.36
C GLN A 19 -7.43 25.61 -29.15
N THR A 20 -7.88 26.02 -27.98
CA THR A 20 -7.29 25.53 -26.73
C THR A 20 -7.49 24.01 -26.72
N ALA A 21 -6.39 23.25 -26.67
CA ALA A 21 -6.46 21.80 -26.51
C ALA A 21 -7.29 21.51 -25.25
N GLN A 22 -8.42 20.84 -25.44
CA GLN A 22 -9.30 20.46 -24.33
C GLN A 22 -8.52 19.48 -23.46
N GLU A 23 -8.40 19.77 -22.16
CA GLU A 23 -7.77 18.84 -21.23
C GLU A 23 -8.49 17.48 -21.27
N PRO A 24 -7.75 16.36 -21.24
CA PRO A 24 -8.34 15.04 -21.27
C PRO A 24 -9.23 14.83 -20.05
N GLN A 25 -10.43 14.31 -20.27
CA GLN A 25 -11.34 13.98 -19.18
C GLN A 25 -10.76 12.82 -18.36
N PRO A 26 -10.95 12.83 -17.01
CA PRO A 26 -10.59 11.70 -16.19
C PRO A 26 -11.24 10.41 -16.67
N ARG A 27 -10.50 9.30 -16.65
CA ARG A 27 -11.02 7.97 -16.99
C ARG A 27 -12.08 7.55 -15.97
N GLU A 28 -13.24 7.13 -16.44
CA GLU A 28 -14.24 6.50 -15.60
C GLU A 28 -13.73 5.13 -15.09
N LEU A 29 -13.93 4.86 -13.82
CA LEU A 29 -13.55 3.62 -13.16
C LEU A 29 -14.72 3.11 -12.31
N ASN A 30 -15.01 1.82 -12.39
CA ASN A 30 -15.93 1.18 -11.44
C ASN A 30 -15.26 1.18 -10.03
N PRO A 31 -15.84 1.90 -9.05
CA PRO A 31 -15.22 2.07 -7.73
C PRO A 31 -15.42 0.88 -6.79
N GLY A 32 -16.09 -0.19 -7.23
CA GLY A 32 -16.38 -1.36 -6.38
C GLY A 32 -15.14 -1.87 -5.63
N PRO A 33 -15.29 -2.54 -4.47
CA PRO A 33 -14.19 -3.20 -3.77
C PRO A 33 -13.91 -4.62 -4.33
N PRO A 34 -12.77 -4.91 -4.99
CA PRO A 34 -11.71 -3.97 -5.35
C PRO A 34 -12.10 -3.08 -6.57
N PRO A 35 -11.41 -1.95 -6.79
CA PRO A 35 -11.56 -1.18 -8.03
C PRO A 35 -11.32 -2.05 -9.27
N ALA A 36 -11.99 -1.72 -10.39
CA ALA A 36 -11.97 -2.57 -11.58
C ALA A 36 -10.58 -2.73 -12.25
N ASP A 37 -9.63 -1.83 -11.95
CA ASP A 37 -8.24 -1.90 -12.41
C ASP A 37 -7.25 -2.36 -11.33
N ALA A 38 -7.75 -2.88 -10.21
CA ALA A 38 -6.90 -3.46 -9.17
C ALA A 38 -6.38 -4.84 -9.57
N VAL A 39 -5.16 -5.11 -9.13
CA VAL A 39 -4.56 -6.45 -9.14
C VAL A 39 -4.94 -7.13 -7.83
N VAL A 40 -5.78 -8.15 -7.92
CA VAL A 40 -6.21 -8.92 -6.76
C VAL A 40 -5.12 -9.93 -6.40
N LEU A 41 -4.62 -9.86 -5.16
CA LEU A 41 -3.62 -10.79 -4.63
C LEU A 41 -4.26 -11.91 -3.79
N PHE A 42 -5.44 -11.64 -3.20
CA PHE A 42 -6.21 -12.64 -2.48
C PHE A 42 -7.68 -12.24 -2.36
N ASP A 43 -8.57 -13.08 -2.88
CA ASP A 43 -10.02 -12.90 -2.91
C ASP A 43 -10.78 -13.93 -2.04
N GLY A 44 -10.06 -14.67 -1.22
CA GLY A 44 -10.65 -15.70 -0.36
C GLY A 44 -10.65 -17.11 -0.96
N LYS A 45 -10.16 -17.34 -2.18
CA LYS A 45 -10.25 -18.63 -2.86
C LYS A 45 -8.99 -19.48 -2.75
N ASP A 46 -7.83 -18.92 -3.14
CA ASP A 46 -6.57 -19.67 -3.18
C ASP A 46 -5.35 -18.78 -2.91
N LEU A 47 -4.18 -19.40 -2.81
CA LEU A 47 -2.91 -18.74 -2.55
C LEU A 47 -2.02 -18.66 -3.80
N SER A 48 -2.58 -18.76 -4.99
CA SER A 48 -1.84 -18.83 -6.26
C SER A 48 -0.95 -17.61 -6.51
N GLU A 49 -1.30 -16.43 -6.00
CA GLU A 49 -0.50 -15.21 -6.10
C GLU A 49 0.59 -15.08 -5.01
N TRP A 50 0.71 -16.07 -4.12
CA TRP A 50 1.64 -16.02 -2.99
C TRP A 50 2.69 -17.13 -3.02
N THR A 51 3.88 -16.80 -2.52
CA THR A 51 5.03 -17.71 -2.44
C THR A 51 5.85 -17.42 -1.18
N THR A 52 6.68 -18.38 -0.80
CA THR A 52 7.73 -18.16 0.19
C THR A 52 8.91 -17.41 -0.45
N ARG A 53 9.90 -17.01 0.34
CA ARG A 53 11.08 -16.28 -0.13
C ARG A 53 11.88 -17.03 -1.22
N ASP A 54 11.92 -18.35 -1.12
CA ASP A 54 12.61 -19.27 -2.04
C ASP A 54 11.73 -19.76 -3.19
N GLY A 55 10.55 -19.13 -3.40
CA GLY A 55 9.66 -19.43 -4.52
C GLY A 55 8.76 -20.65 -4.33
N GLN A 56 8.76 -21.27 -3.15
CA GLN A 56 7.88 -22.40 -2.86
C GLN A 56 6.43 -21.93 -2.60
N PRO A 57 5.43 -22.79 -2.74
CA PRO A 57 4.06 -22.46 -2.40
C PRO A 57 3.90 -21.93 -0.96
N ALA A 58 3.00 -20.98 -0.78
CA ALA A 58 2.64 -20.46 0.54
C ALA A 58 2.14 -21.59 1.47
N ARG A 59 2.54 -21.53 2.74
CA ARG A 59 2.23 -22.57 3.74
C ARG A 59 1.04 -22.20 4.64
N CYS A 60 0.24 -21.23 4.23
CA CYS A 60 -1.01 -20.89 4.93
C CYS A 60 -2.15 -21.78 4.41
N VAL A 61 -3.26 -21.81 5.13
CA VAL A 61 -4.50 -22.47 4.70
C VAL A 61 -5.55 -21.42 4.36
N VAL A 62 -6.44 -21.73 3.42
CA VAL A 62 -7.61 -20.91 3.16
C VAL A 62 -8.78 -21.47 3.94
N SER A 63 -9.36 -20.65 4.82
CA SER A 63 -10.53 -20.98 5.61
C SER A 63 -11.40 -19.74 5.80
N ASP A 64 -12.70 -19.90 5.63
CA ASP A 64 -13.70 -18.83 5.81
C ASP A 64 -13.38 -17.55 5.02
N GLY A 65 -12.91 -17.71 3.78
CA GLY A 65 -12.55 -16.61 2.90
C GLY A 65 -11.30 -15.83 3.33
N ALA A 66 -10.50 -16.38 4.24
CA ALA A 66 -9.25 -15.78 4.70
C ALA A 66 -8.07 -16.74 4.52
N MET A 67 -6.88 -16.19 4.25
CA MET A 67 -5.63 -16.95 4.43
C MET A 67 -5.25 -16.92 5.92
N ALA A 68 -5.16 -18.09 6.52
CA ALA A 68 -4.77 -18.29 7.90
C ALA A 68 -3.35 -18.85 7.96
N CYS A 69 -2.42 -18.04 8.49
CA CYS A 69 -1.01 -18.32 8.49
C CYS A 69 -0.53 -18.63 9.91
N LYS A 70 -0.15 -19.88 10.12
CA LYS A 70 0.35 -20.35 11.40
C LYS A 70 1.78 -19.83 11.64
N THR A 71 2.10 -19.43 12.87
CA THR A 71 3.47 -19.10 13.28
C THR A 71 4.44 -20.21 12.85
N GLY A 72 5.52 -19.84 12.17
CA GLY A 72 6.50 -20.78 11.59
C GLY A 72 6.19 -21.18 10.13
N ALA A 73 5.12 -20.65 9.51
CA ALA A 73 4.84 -20.88 8.09
C ALA A 73 5.84 -20.18 7.16
N GLY A 74 6.51 -19.14 7.66
CA GLY A 74 7.40 -18.27 6.92
C GLY A 74 6.70 -17.08 6.29
N ASN A 75 7.47 -16.05 5.95
CA ASN A 75 6.95 -14.86 5.29
C ASN A 75 6.32 -15.20 3.93
N LEU A 76 5.22 -14.51 3.61
CA LEU A 76 4.56 -14.60 2.31
C LEU A 76 4.98 -13.43 1.42
N TYR A 77 5.27 -13.72 0.17
CA TYR A 77 5.62 -12.73 -0.85
C TYR A 77 4.63 -12.81 -2.01
N SER A 78 4.08 -11.68 -2.44
CA SER A 78 3.30 -11.68 -3.68
C SER A 78 4.21 -12.00 -4.85
N LYS A 79 3.72 -12.79 -5.81
CA LYS A 79 4.42 -13.05 -7.08
C LYS A 79 4.50 -11.78 -7.93
N ARG A 80 3.46 -10.95 -7.86
CA ARG A 80 3.38 -9.65 -8.51
C ARG A 80 4.22 -8.63 -7.76
N LYS A 81 4.91 -7.78 -8.52
CA LYS A 81 5.67 -6.63 -8.01
C LYS A 81 4.99 -5.33 -8.45
N PHE A 82 5.23 -4.25 -7.75
CA PHE A 82 4.70 -2.94 -8.06
C PHE A 82 5.74 -1.85 -7.78
N SER A 83 5.58 -0.69 -8.41
CA SER A 83 6.26 0.56 -8.09
C SER A 83 5.44 1.34 -7.06
N GLY A 84 4.80 2.45 -7.43
CA GLY A 84 3.81 3.13 -6.60
C GLY A 84 2.46 2.44 -6.65
N ALA A 85 1.74 2.39 -5.54
CA ALA A 85 0.45 1.71 -5.50
C ALA A 85 -0.50 2.24 -4.41
N GLN A 86 -1.79 2.21 -4.69
CA GLN A 86 -2.84 2.13 -3.70
C GLN A 86 -2.99 0.65 -3.31
N ILE A 87 -2.97 0.35 -2.02
CA ILE A 87 -3.00 -1.02 -1.51
C ILE A 87 -4.08 -1.13 -0.44
N HIS A 88 -4.84 -2.18 -0.47
CA HIS A 88 -5.79 -2.54 0.58
C HIS A 88 -5.55 -3.95 1.08
N LEU A 89 -5.68 -4.14 2.37
CA LEU A 89 -5.75 -5.45 2.98
C LEU A 89 -6.52 -5.41 4.29
N GLU A 90 -7.14 -6.54 4.62
CA GLU A 90 -7.73 -6.75 5.94
C GLU A 90 -6.95 -7.83 6.68
N PHE A 91 -6.84 -7.67 8.00
CA PHE A 91 -6.16 -8.61 8.87
C PHE A 91 -6.89 -8.79 10.19
N ALA A 92 -6.74 -9.97 10.79
CA ALA A 92 -7.20 -10.24 12.16
C ALA A 92 -6.05 -10.84 12.95
N ILE A 93 -5.77 -10.23 14.10
CA ILE A 93 -4.67 -10.59 14.99
C ILE A 93 -5.18 -11.61 16.02
N PRO A 94 -4.46 -12.69 16.30
CA PRO A 94 -4.88 -13.67 17.31
C PRO A 94 -4.87 -13.07 18.72
N ALA A 95 -5.80 -13.52 19.56
CA ALA A 95 -5.77 -13.17 20.97
C ALA A 95 -4.59 -13.86 21.69
N MET A 96 -3.78 -13.07 22.38
CA MET A 96 -2.60 -13.53 23.13
C MET A 96 -2.54 -12.82 24.49
N PRO A 97 -3.51 -13.10 25.41
CA PRO A 97 -3.66 -12.34 26.65
C PRO A 97 -2.45 -12.41 27.60
N GLU A 98 -1.68 -13.48 27.53
CA GLU A 98 -0.48 -13.66 28.37
C GLU A 98 0.76 -12.90 27.85
N GLN A 99 0.69 -12.38 26.60
CA GLN A 99 1.79 -11.66 25.99
C GLN A 99 1.63 -10.14 26.14
N LYS A 100 2.76 -9.42 26.07
CA LYS A 100 2.80 -7.95 26.19
C LYS A 100 3.74 -7.34 25.16
N GLY A 101 3.54 -6.05 24.86
CA GLY A 101 4.38 -5.29 23.96
C GLY A 101 4.50 -5.97 22.59
N GLN A 102 5.72 -6.11 22.09
CA GLN A 102 6.00 -6.69 20.76
C GLN A 102 5.79 -8.22 20.67
N ALA A 103 5.69 -8.91 21.79
CA ALA A 103 5.41 -10.34 21.80
C ALA A 103 3.92 -10.67 21.64
N ARG A 104 3.04 -9.67 21.76
CA ARG A 104 1.59 -9.85 21.70
C ARG A 104 1.09 -9.63 20.27
N GLY A 105 0.64 -10.70 19.60
CA GLY A 105 0.01 -10.67 18.27
C GLY A 105 0.73 -9.76 17.27
N ASN A 106 1.79 -10.26 16.64
CA ASN A 106 2.70 -9.45 15.83
C ASN A 106 2.83 -10.00 14.40
N SER A 107 2.88 -9.09 13.44
CA SER A 107 3.13 -9.31 12.03
C SER A 107 3.56 -7.98 11.38
N GLY A 108 3.65 -7.92 10.06
CA GLY A 108 3.94 -6.70 9.33
C GLY A 108 3.56 -6.82 7.86
N VAL A 109 3.22 -5.68 7.27
CA VAL A 109 3.05 -5.53 5.82
C VAL A 109 4.26 -4.79 5.28
N TYR A 110 5.02 -5.44 4.40
CA TYR A 110 6.23 -4.86 3.84
C TYR A 110 6.00 -4.44 2.39
N LEU A 111 6.05 -3.15 2.14
CA LEU A 111 6.05 -2.58 0.80
C LEU A 111 7.39 -2.86 0.14
N HIS A 112 7.36 -3.39 -1.09
CA HIS A 112 8.54 -3.90 -1.80
C HIS A 112 9.34 -4.97 -1.05
N GLY A 113 8.76 -5.62 -0.04
CA GLY A 113 9.48 -6.54 0.86
C GLY A 113 10.53 -5.85 1.73
N ARG A 114 10.46 -4.53 1.94
CA ARG A 114 11.51 -3.70 2.56
C ARG A 114 10.99 -2.73 3.62
N TYR A 115 9.88 -2.05 3.36
CA TYR A 115 9.35 -0.97 4.20
C TYR A 115 8.17 -1.49 4.99
N GLU A 116 8.39 -1.68 6.27
CA GLU A 116 7.41 -2.31 7.17
C GLU A 116 6.38 -1.32 7.67
N LEU A 117 5.11 -1.64 7.44
CA LEU A 117 3.98 -1.14 8.19
C LEU A 117 3.61 -2.16 9.26
N GLN A 118 3.79 -1.78 10.52
CA GLN A 118 3.62 -2.68 11.65
C GLN A 118 2.18 -3.15 11.81
N ILE A 119 2.00 -4.45 11.97
CA ILE A 119 0.78 -5.07 12.49
C ILE A 119 1.11 -5.58 13.90
N LEU A 120 0.42 -5.07 14.90
CA LEU A 120 0.58 -5.44 16.31
C LEU A 120 -0.77 -5.40 17.00
N ASP A 121 -1.04 -6.32 17.92
CA ASP A 121 -2.12 -6.12 18.86
C ASP A 121 -1.76 -4.97 19.81
N SER A 122 -2.07 -3.74 19.38
CA SER A 122 -1.87 -2.50 20.13
C SER A 122 -3.11 -2.08 20.94
N TYR A 123 -4.18 -2.90 20.93
CA TYR A 123 -5.36 -2.62 21.75
C TYR A 123 -5.04 -2.83 23.22
N GLN A 124 -5.05 -1.74 24.01
CA GLN A 124 -4.68 -1.76 25.42
C GLN A 124 -3.31 -2.45 25.70
N ASN A 125 -2.36 -2.27 24.78
CA ASN A 125 -1.03 -2.89 24.84
C ASN A 125 0.06 -1.86 24.57
N PRO A 126 0.57 -1.17 25.57
CA PRO A 126 1.64 -0.19 25.43
C PRO A 126 2.91 -0.81 24.85
N THR A 127 3.52 -0.10 23.91
CA THR A 127 4.84 -0.40 23.33
C THR A 127 5.54 0.89 22.93
N TYR A 128 6.78 0.80 22.43
CA TYR A 128 7.45 1.98 21.90
C TYR A 128 6.72 2.51 20.65
N PRO A 129 6.61 3.85 20.49
CA PRO A 129 5.72 4.44 19.49
C PRO A 129 5.97 3.99 18.04
N THR A 130 7.25 3.87 17.62
CA THR A 130 7.62 3.44 16.27
C THR A 130 7.49 1.94 16.02
N GLY A 131 6.99 1.18 16.98
CA GLY A 131 6.66 -0.24 16.89
C GLY A 131 5.18 -0.54 17.15
N ALA A 132 4.34 0.49 17.33
CA ALA A 132 2.90 0.32 17.46
C ALA A 132 2.24 -0.02 16.11
N CYS A 133 1.04 -0.61 16.16
CA CYS A 133 0.26 -0.91 14.96
C CYS A 133 0.04 0.34 14.11
N GLY A 134 0.30 0.27 12.79
CA GLY A 134 0.25 1.40 11.89
C GLY A 134 1.50 2.27 11.84
N ALA A 135 2.55 1.95 12.60
CA ALA A 135 3.85 2.61 12.46
C ALA A 135 4.52 2.27 11.12
N LEU A 136 5.22 3.23 10.51
CA LEU A 136 6.33 2.91 9.62
C LEU A 136 7.48 2.49 10.55
N TYR A 137 7.69 1.18 10.66
CA TYR A 137 8.48 0.55 11.73
C TYR A 137 9.89 1.15 11.89
N GLY A 138 10.19 1.57 13.11
CA GLY A 138 11.48 2.19 13.46
C GLY A 138 11.69 3.60 12.88
N GLN A 139 10.74 4.15 12.11
CA GLN A 139 10.91 5.44 11.42
C GLN A 139 9.87 6.50 11.83
N SER A 140 8.58 6.13 11.86
CA SER A 140 7.48 7.05 12.17
C SER A 140 6.41 6.36 13.01
N PRO A 141 6.04 6.90 14.18
CA PRO A 141 4.92 6.38 14.94
C PRO A 141 3.59 6.68 14.24
N PRO A 142 2.50 5.94 14.51
CA PRO A 142 1.18 6.33 14.07
C PRO A 142 0.72 7.60 14.79
N LEU A 143 -0.07 8.43 14.10
CA LEU A 143 -0.65 9.66 14.67
C LEU A 143 -1.58 9.37 15.86
N VAL A 144 -2.29 8.25 15.79
CA VAL A 144 -3.19 7.74 16.83
C VAL A 144 -3.20 6.22 16.80
N ASN A 145 -3.58 5.58 17.89
CA ASN A 145 -3.83 4.15 17.95
C ASN A 145 -5.27 3.85 17.52
N ALA A 146 -5.47 3.35 16.31
CA ALA A 146 -6.76 3.00 15.74
C ALA A 146 -7.06 1.49 15.82
N SER A 147 -6.33 0.74 16.66
CA SER A 147 -6.47 -0.72 16.78
C SER A 147 -7.80 -1.13 17.39
N ARG A 148 -8.42 -2.15 16.81
CA ARG A 148 -9.55 -2.89 17.40
C ARG A 148 -9.04 -4.00 18.32
N PRO A 149 -9.88 -4.54 19.21
CA PRO A 149 -9.56 -5.75 19.95
C PRO A 149 -9.04 -6.89 19.07
N PRO A 150 -8.20 -7.80 19.59
CA PRO A 150 -7.76 -8.96 18.84
C PRO A 150 -8.95 -9.80 18.35
N GLU A 151 -8.73 -10.59 17.32
CA GLU A 151 -9.70 -11.40 16.59
C GLU A 151 -10.73 -10.60 15.74
N GLN A 152 -10.87 -9.31 15.95
CA GLN A 152 -11.66 -8.46 15.07
C GLN A 152 -10.89 -8.12 13.80
N TRP A 153 -11.62 -8.07 12.67
CA TRP A 153 -11.07 -7.63 11.40
C TRP A 153 -10.72 -6.14 11.43
N GLN A 154 -9.53 -5.84 10.95
CA GLN A 154 -8.97 -4.51 10.81
C GLN A 154 -8.53 -4.30 9.36
N SER A 155 -8.48 -3.06 8.89
CA SER A 155 -8.06 -2.74 7.53
C SER A 155 -6.88 -1.79 7.50
N TYR A 156 -6.01 -1.97 6.52
CA TYR A 156 -5.05 -0.97 6.06
C TYR A 156 -5.43 -0.53 4.66
N ASP A 157 -5.56 0.79 4.48
CA ASP A 157 -5.63 1.47 3.19
C ASP A 157 -4.38 2.33 3.03
N ILE A 158 -3.55 1.98 2.06
CA ILE A 158 -2.19 2.53 1.90
C ILE A 158 -2.10 3.23 0.55
N ILE A 159 -1.56 4.45 0.54
CA ILE A 159 -1.09 5.11 -0.69
C ILE A 159 0.43 5.18 -0.59
N PHE A 160 1.11 4.47 -1.49
CA PHE A 160 2.56 4.35 -1.50
C PHE A 160 3.14 4.91 -2.78
N HIS A 161 3.97 5.93 -2.64
CA HIS A 161 4.83 6.46 -3.70
C HIS A 161 6.23 5.89 -3.52
N ALA A 162 6.67 5.09 -4.49
CA ALA A 162 7.98 4.45 -4.45
C ALA A 162 9.12 5.48 -4.53
N PRO A 163 10.32 5.17 -3.97
CA PRO A 163 11.51 5.96 -4.22
C PRO A 163 11.81 6.05 -5.72
N LYS A 164 12.30 7.19 -6.17
CA LYS A 164 12.72 7.41 -7.57
C LYS A 164 14.22 7.60 -7.65
N CYS A 165 14.86 6.99 -8.65
CA CYS A 165 16.25 7.16 -8.97
C CYS A 165 16.40 7.92 -10.30
N ASP A 166 17.53 8.58 -10.47
CA ASP A 166 17.96 9.15 -11.74
C ASP A 166 18.48 8.08 -12.72
N ALA A 167 18.94 8.51 -13.89
CA ALA A 167 19.46 7.64 -14.92
C ALA A 167 20.72 6.86 -14.49
N GLU A 168 21.49 7.41 -13.56
CA GLU A 168 22.69 6.82 -12.97
C GLU A 168 22.39 5.86 -11.82
N GLY A 169 21.09 5.70 -11.45
CA GLY A 169 20.63 4.81 -10.37
C GLY A 169 20.79 5.42 -8.96
N LYS A 170 21.12 6.72 -8.86
CA LYS A 170 21.20 7.44 -7.60
C LYS A 170 19.80 7.88 -7.14
N LEU A 171 19.55 7.85 -5.84
CA LEU A 171 18.28 8.29 -5.27
C LEU A 171 18.00 9.77 -5.58
N ALA A 172 16.98 10.03 -6.40
CA ALA A 172 16.51 11.36 -6.76
C ALA A 172 15.37 11.84 -5.84
N ALA A 173 14.48 10.93 -5.43
CA ALA A 173 13.40 11.23 -4.48
C ALA A 173 13.15 10.03 -3.56
N ARG A 174 12.93 10.32 -2.28
CA ARG A 174 12.53 9.30 -1.30
C ARG A 174 11.07 8.88 -1.51
N GLY A 175 10.76 7.64 -1.17
CA GLY A 175 9.39 7.17 -1.12
C GLY A 175 8.60 7.88 -0.04
N ARG A 176 7.27 7.90 -0.22
CA ARG A 176 6.33 8.48 0.75
C ARG A 176 5.11 7.57 0.88
N LEU A 177 4.50 7.58 2.04
CA LEU A 177 3.28 6.82 2.25
C LEU A 177 2.25 7.55 3.11
N THR A 178 1.00 7.27 2.82
CA THR A 178 -0.15 7.60 3.65
C THR A 178 -0.82 6.29 4.05
N LEU A 179 -1.21 6.15 5.30
CA LEU A 179 -1.89 4.97 5.83
C LEU A 179 -3.14 5.36 6.60
N LEU A 180 -4.26 4.75 6.22
CA LEU A 180 -5.45 4.71 7.05
C LEU A 180 -5.55 3.32 7.70
N HIS A 181 -5.73 3.30 9.01
CA HIS A 181 -5.99 2.09 9.80
C HIS A 181 -7.43 2.14 10.29
N ASN A 182 -8.25 1.17 9.87
CA ASN A 182 -9.70 1.17 10.15
C ASN A 182 -10.42 2.46 9.69
N GLY A 183 -9.98 3.05 8.57
CA GLY A 183 -10.48 4.32 8.04
C GLY A 183 -9.95 5.58 8.75
N VAL A 184 -9.10 5.44 9.79
CA VAL A 184 -8.49 6.56 10.52
C VAL A 184 -7.09 6.83 9.98
N LEU A 185 -6.77 8.08 9.64
CA LEU A 185 -5.44 8.50 9.19
C LEU A 185 -4.41 8.32 10.31
N VAL A 186 -3.42 7.44 10.08
CA VAL A 186 -2.36 7.15 11.05
C VAL A 186 -0.96 7.48 10.53
N GLN A 187 -0.76 7.57 9.20
CA GLN A 187 0.45 8.13 8.59
C GLN A 187 0.01 9.10 7.49
N ASP A 188 0.44 10.36 7.58
CA ASP A 188 0.09 11.42 6.63
C ASP A 188 1.30 11.77 5.77
N ASN A 189 1.34 11.24 4.54
CA ASN A 189 2.36 11.53 3.54
C ASN A 189 3.80 11.46 4.11
N VAL A 190 4.08 10.46 4.92
CA VAL A 190 5.35 10.29 5.64
C VAL A 190 6.46 9.88 4.69
N GLU A 191 7.61 10.54 4.80
CA GLU A 191 8.80 10.20 4.04
C GLU A 191 9.49 8.94 4.58
N ILE A 192 9.83 8.01 3.68
CA ILE A 192 10.62 6.83 4.00
C ILE A 192 12.10 7.24 4.05
N ARG A 193 12.64 7.36 5.25
CA ARG A 193 14.02 7.83 5.46
C ARG A 193 15.06 6.75 5.20
N ASP A 194 14.77 5.51 5.56
CA ASP A 194 15.66 4.37 5.32
C ASP A 194 15.29 3.67 4.00
N VAL A 195 15.89 4.15 2.90
CA VAL A 195 15.67 3.61 1.55
C VAL A 195 16.59 2.41 1.31
N ARG A 196 16.07 1.21 1.57
CA ARG A 196 16.79 -0.05 1.33
C ARG A 196 16.55 -0.57 -0.08
N GLY A 197 17.60 -1.04 -0.74
CA GLY A 197 17.49 -1.72 -2.04
C GLY A 197 17.18 -0.82 -3.24
N GLY A 198 17.35 0.50 -3.11
CA GLY A 198 17.19 1.45 -4.21
C GLY A 198 15.73 1.61 -4.68
N CYS A 199 15.57 1.95 -5.97
CA CYS A 199 14.28 2.32 -6.57
C CYS A 199 13.60 1.18 -7.32
N LYS A 200 14.06 -0.06 -7.16
CA LYS A 200 13.49 -1.21 -7.85
C LYS A 200 12.13 -1.57 -7.27
N GLU A 201 11.22 -1.96 -8.14
CA GLU A 201 9.95 -2.60 -7.77
C GLU A 201 10.15 -3.77 -6.81
N GLY A 202 9.14 -4.08 -6.05
CA GLY A 202 9.17 -5.20 -5.13
C GLY A 202 7.79 -5.77 -4.83
N PRO A 203 7.75 -6.93 -4.19
CA PRO A 203 6.51 -7.59 -3.81
C PRO A 203 5.88 -6.94 -2.57
N LEU A 204 4.60 -7.18 -2.37
CA LEU A 204 3.99 -7.09 -1.05
C LEU A 204 4.46 -8.30 -0.23
N MET A 205 4.91 -8.08 1.01
CA MET A 205 5.27 -9.19 1.88
C MET A 205 4.47 -9.10 3.18
N LEU A 206 3.95 -10.24 3.62
CA LEU A 206 3.29 -10.41 4.93
C LEU A 206 4.23 -11.20 5.84
N GLN A 207 4.49 -10.63 7.02
CA GLN A 207 5.48 -11.20 7.95
C GLN A 207 4.90 -12.35 8.76
N ASP A 208 5.65 -13.41 8.88
CA ASP A 208 5.55 -14.41 9.93
C ASP A 208 6.46 -14.00 11.09
N HIS A 209 5.89 -13.40 12.12
CA HIS A 209 6.64 -13.02 13.32
C HIS A 209 6.91 -14.25 14.19
N ASN A 210 7.94 -15.00 13.80
CA ASN A 210 8.37 -16.20 14.49
C ASN A 210 9.72 -15.97 15.19
N TYR A 211 9.77 -16.20 16.50
CA TYR A 211 10.98 -16.13 17.31
C TYR A 211 11.07 -17.36 18.25
N LYS A 212 12.25 -17.63 18.79
CA LYS A 212 12.44 -18.77 19.70
C LYS A 212 11.52 -18.66 20.92
N GLY A 213 10.63 -19.63 21.09
CA GLY A 213 9.62 -19.63 22.15
C GLY A 213 8.32 -18.88 21.81
N ALA A 214 8.16 -18.43 20.57
CA ALA A 214 6.89 -17.85 20.14
C ALA A 214 5.76 -18.87 20.27
N PRO A 215 4.61 -18.49 20.85
CA PRO A 215 3.45 -19.37 20.87
C PRO A 215 2.93 -19.60 19.45
N THR A 216 2.38 -20.79 19.23
CA THR A 216 1.73 -21.09 17.96
C THR A 216 0.39 -20.37 17.87
N THR A 217 0.30 -19.42 16.94
CA THR A 217 -0.90 -18.61 16.69
C THR A 217 -1.21 -18.57 15.20
N MET A 218 -2.32 -17.95 14.82
CA MET A 218 -2.73 -17.76 13.42
C MET A 218 -3.03 -16.30 13.15
N MET A 219 -2.19 -15.67 12.31
CA MET A 219 -2.56 -14.43 11.65
C MET A 219 -3.51 -14.74 10.50
N ARG A 220 -4.53 -13.92 10.33
CA ARG A 220 -5.50 -14.07 9.23
C ARG A 220 -5.49 -12.81 8.37
N PHE A 221 -5.52 -13.02 7.03
CA PHE A 221 -5.61 -11.93 6.04
C PHE A 221 -6.72 -12.22 5.03
N ARG A 222 -7.36 -11.16 4.52
CA ARG A 222 -8.34 -11.25 3.44
C ARG A 222 -8.41 -9.95 2.64
N ASN A 223 -9.11 -9.96 1.50
CA ASN A 223 -9.33 -8.78 0.66
C ASN A 223 -8.02 -8.05 0.33
N VAL A 224 -7.01 -8.77 -0.15
CA VAL A 224 -5.68 -8.18 -0.44
C VAL A 224 -5.58 -7.84 -1.91
N TRP A 225 -5.42 -6.56 -2.22
CA TRP A 225 -5.26 -6.08 -3.59
C TRP A 225 -4.39 -4.81 -3.64
N TYR A 226 -3.86 -4.53 -4.81
CA TYR A 226 -3.24 -3.23 -5.09
C TYR A 226 -3.68 -2.69 -6.44
N ARG A 227 -3.64 -1.39 -6.60
CA ARG A 227 -3.86 -0.66 -7.83
C ARG A 227 -2.61 0.17 -8.12
N PRO A 228 -1.93 0.00 -9.27
CA PRO A 228 -0.80 0.84 -9.65
C PRO A 228 -1.19 2.32 -9.71
N LEU A 229 -0.26 3.20 -9.31
CA LEU A 229 -0.41 4.66 -9.40
C LEU A 229 0.38 5.26 -10.56
N ASP A 230 1.22 4.46 -11.21
CA ASP A 230 2.14 4.88 -12.29
C ASP A 230 1.70 4.28 -13.64
#